data_d679def25ef81a6532351b2fbd5dcc1f
#
_entry.id   d679def25ef81a6532351b2fbd5dcc1f
#
_cell.length_a   1.000
_cell.length_b   1.000
_cell.length_c   1.000
_cell.angle_alpha   90.00
_cell.angle_beta   90.00
_cell.angle_gamma   90.00
#
_symmetry.space_group_name_H-M   'P 1'
#
loop_
_entity.id
_entity.type
_entity.pdbx_description
1 polymer ?
#
loop_
_entity_poly.entity_id
_entity_poly.type
_entity_poly.pdbx_seq_one_letter_code
_entity_poly.pdbx_strand_id
1 'polypeptide(L)'
;MKRVFILLLACILLASACTTATPKTITVTFPADGKCAMDGPTTIPSGKDVTLEVDADIQEHDSVGLAILRLDPDKTARDLEGLSFDAPQPPWTLRVGFYEFPSDGTSHSVVLNQVDGPIYFLCMTPSAYVGALGPVDVE
;
A
#
# COMPACT_ATOMS: atom_id res chain seq x y z
N MET A 1 12.75 -35.75 -64.22
CA MET A 1 12.52 -34.42 -63.61
C MET A 1 11.83 -34.63 -62.26
N LYS A 2 12.59 -34.62 -61.15
CA LYS A 2 12.06 -34.84 -59.79
C LYS A 2 11.89 -33.45 -59.13
N ARG A 3 10.66 -33.05 -58.90
CA ARG A 3 10.36 -31.82 -58.16
C ARG A 3 10.40 -32.16 -56.65
N VAL A 4 11.39 -31.64 -55.94
CA VAL A 4 11.52 -31.72 -54.49
C VAL A 4 10.68 -30.60 -53.93
N PHE A 5 9.60 -30.94 -53.26
CA PHE A 5 8.80 -30.00 -52.44
C PHE A 5 9.49 -29.87 -51.09
N ILE A 6 10.10 -28.70 -50.83
CA ILE A 6 10.63 -28.36 -49.52
C ILE A 6 9.45 -27.74 -48.74
N LEU A 7 8.91 -28.51 -47.81
CA LEU A 7 7.98 -28.03 -46.80
C LEU A 7 8.76 -27.25 -45.73
N LEU A 8 8.75 -25.94 -45.80
CA LEU A 8 9.24 -25.06 -44.73
C LEU A 8 8.20 -25.08 -43.62
N LEU A 9 8.47 -25.87 -42.57
CA LEU A 9 7.69 -25.89 -41.36
C LEU A 9 8.13 -24.67 -40.53
N ALA A 10 7.38 -23.57 -40.64
CA ALA A 10 7.57 -22.40 -39.76
C ALA A 10 7.08 -22.73 -38.38
N CYS A 11 7.97 -23.13 -37.49
CA CYS A 11 7.72 -23.15 -36.04
C CYS A 11 7.56 -21.75 -35.53
N ILE A 12 6.31 -21.29 -35.44
CA ILE A 12 5.96 -20.09 -34.69
C ILE A 12 6.11 -20.41 -33.21
N LEU A 13 7.25 -20.11 -32.64
CA LEU A 13 7.44 -20.07 -31.20
C LEU A 13 6.60 -18.93 -30.64
N LEU A 14 5.39 -19.25 -30.20
CA LEU A 14 4.61 -18.40 -29.31
C LEU A 14 5.38 -18.30 -27.99
N ALA A 15 6.28 -17.34 -27.90
CA ALA A 15 6.82 -16.89 -26.64
C ALA A 15 5.65 -16.30 -25.84
N SER A 16 5.02 -17.13 -25.02
CA SER A 16 4.14 -16.66 -23.95
C SER A 16 5.00 -15.83 -23.01
N ALA A 17 5.03 -14.51 -23.27
CA ALA A 17 5.57 -13.58 -22.30
C ALA A 17 4.67 -13.68 -21.06
N CYS A 18 5.10 -14.48 -20.08
CA CYS A 18 4.63 -14.35 -18.72
C CYS A 18 5.02 -12.94 -18.28
N THR A 19 4.15 -11.98 -18.46
CA THR A 19 4.24 -10.71 -17.78
C THR A 19 4.04 -11.00 -16.30
N THR A 20 5.13 -11.20 -15.60
CA THR A 20 5.16 -11.15 -14.14
C THR A 20 4.69 -9.75 -13.79
N ALA A 21 3.43 -9.63 -13.36
CA ALA A 21 2.90 -8.38 -12.88
C ALA A 21 3.82 -7.90 -11.75
N THR A 22 4.47 -6.77 -11.94
CA THR A 22 5.29 -6.14 -10.92
C THR A 22 4.43 -5.98 -9.66
N PRO A 23 4.87 -6.46 -8.49
CA PRO A 23 4.12 -6.26 -7.27
C PRO A 23 3.85 -4.78 -7.10
N LYS A 24 2.60 -4.42 -6.82
CA LYS A 24 2.23 -3.03 -6.63
C LYS A 24 2.79 -2.57 -5.29
N THR A 25 3.51 -1.46 -5.33
CA THR A 25 4.09 -0.83 -4.16
C THR A 25 3.35 0.46 -3.86
N ILE A 26 2.99 0.65 -2.60
CA ILE A 26 2.46 1.90 -2.07
C ILE A 26 3.53 2.45 -1.14
N THR A 27 3.94 3.69 -1.35
CA THR A 27 4.90 4.37 -0.48
C THR A 27 4.17 5.39 0.39
N VAL A 28 4.35 5.28 1.70
CA VAL A 28 3.86 6.25 2.68
C VAL A 28 5.05 6.98 3.27
N THR A 29 5.05 8.28 3.14
CA THR A 29 6.14 9.14 3.64
C THR A 29 5.67 9.95 4.84
N PHE A 30 6.48 9.93 5.91
CA PHE A 30 6.35 10.78 7.09
C PHE A 30 7.43 11.86 7.02
N PRO A 31 7.13 13.03 6.47
CA PRO A 31 8.11 14.11 6.36
C PRO A 31 8.34 14.78 7.73
N ALA A 32 9.53 15.35 7.91
CA ALA A 32 9.95 15.98 9.15
C ALA A 32 9.05 17.16 9.58
N ASP A 33 8.40 17.84 8.66
CA ASP A 33 7.70 19.11 8.85
C ASP A 33 6.24 19.11 8.40
N GLY A 34 5.68 17.97 8.05
CA GLY A 34 4.40 17.95 7.37
C GLY A 34 3.46 16.82 7.72
N LYS A 35 2.40 16.78 6.97
CA LYS A 35 1.43 15.70 7.00
C LYS A 35 1.97 14.52 6.19
N CYS A 36 1.67 13.29 6.60
CA CYS A 36 2.05 12.14 5.80
C CYS A 36 1.46 12.22 4.39
N ALA A 37 2.19 11.64 3.45
CA ALA A 37 1.83 11.61 2.05
C ALA A 37 1.89 10.17 1.52
N MET A 38 1.15 9.90 0.45
CA MET A 38 1.14 8.61 -0.20
C MET A 38 1.47 8.77 -1.68
N ASP A 39 2.34 7.89 -2.17
CA ASP A 39 2.61 7.71 -3.59
C ASP A 39 2.35 6.25 -3.99
N GLY A 40 1.91 6.05 -5.21
CA GLY A 40 1.61 4.72 -5.73
C GLY A 40 0.21 4.58 -6.31
N PRO A 41 -0.24 3.36 -6.55
CA PRO A 41 -1.55 3.10 -7.14
C PRO A 41 -2.67 3.46 -6.17
N THR A 42 -3.72 4.08 -6.70
CA THR A 42 -4.99 4.32 -5.97
C THR A 42 -5.94 3.13 -6.04
N THR A 43 -5.59 2.11 -6.85
CA THR A 43 -6.33 0.86 -6.98
C THR A 43 -5.37 -0.32 -6.98
N ILE A 44 -5.65 -1.31 -6.18
CA ILE A 44 -4.88 -2.56 -6.05
C ILE A 44 -5.76 -3.78 -6.32
N PRO A 45 -5.19 -4.89 -6.83
CA PRO A 45 -5.98 -6.09 -7.09
C PRO A 45 -6.39 -6.80 -5.79
N SER A 46 -7.67 -7.19 -5.72
CA SER A 46 -8.21 -7.97 -4.59
C SER A 46 -7.50 -9.32 -4.44
N GLY A 47 -7.30 -9.73 -3.19
CA GLY A 47 -6.69 -11.02 -2.86
C GLY A 47 -5.23 -11.17 -3.29
N LYS A 48 -4.55 -10.08 -3.62
CA LYS A 48 -3.12 -10.06 -3.95
C LYS A 48 -2.32 -9.36 -2.86
N ASP A 49 -1.07 -9.78 -2.75
CA ASP A 49 -0.13 -9.13 -1.86
C ASP A 49 0.28 -7.76 -2.43
N VAL A 50 0.41 -6.79 -1.55
CA VAL A 50 0.85 -5.43 -1.86
C VAL A 50 2.03 -5.09 -0.98
N THR A 51 3.10 -4.58 -1.57
CA THR A 51 4.23 -4.07 -0.81
C THR A 51 3.90 -2.65 -0.34
N LEU A 52 3.99 -2.43 0.95
CA LEU A 52 3.92 -1.11 1.57
C LEU A 52 5.34 -0.70 1.96
N GLU A 53 5.82 0.39 1.40
CA GLU A 53 7.07 1.04 1.79
C GLU A 53 6.76 2.24 2.67
N VAL A 54 7.53 2.41 3.74
CA VAL A 54 7.34 3.51 4.69
C VAL A 54 8.66 4.23 4.86
N ASP A 55 8.67 5.51 4.51
CA ASP A 55 9.79 6.42 4.68
C ASP A 55 9.48 7.34 5.85
N ALA A 56 10.20 7.19 6.96
CA ALA A 56 9.97 7.98 8.15
C ALA A 56 11.22 8.78 8.54
N ASP A 57 11.10 10.11 8.54
CA ASP A 57 12.16 11.05 8.91
C ASP A 57 11.61 12.12 9.86
N ILE A 58 10.92 11.69 10.92
CA ILE A 58 10.44 12.58 11.97
C ILE A 58 11.44 12.58 13.11
N GLN A 59 12.33 13.57 13.13
CA GLN A 59 13.47 13.62 14.05
C GLN A 59 13.10 13.80 15.52
N GLU A 60 11.87 14.19 15.82
CA GLU A 60 11.39 14.38 17.19
C GLU A 60 10.89 13.09 17.86
N HIS A 61 10.80 12.00 17.09
CA HIS A 61 10.25 10.72 17.54
C HIS A 61 11.12 9.55 17.09
N ASP A 62 11.30 8.58 17.95
CA ASP A 62 12.06 7.37 17.64
C ASP A 62 11.31 6.42 16.71
N SER A 63 9.99 6.54 16.64
CA SER A 63 9.15 5.70 15.79
C SER A 63 7.91 6.42 15.26
N VAL A 64 7.34 5.86 14.20
CA VAL A 64 6.05 6.24 13.64
C VAL A 64 5.12 5.04 13.58
N GLY A 65 3.83 5.28 13.74
CA GLY A 65 2.80 4.26 13.64
C GLY A 65 1.97 4.44 12.36
N LEU A 66 1.69 3.33 11.70
CA LEU A 66 0.81 3.28 10.54
C LEU A 66 -0.30 2.26 10.79
N ALA A 67 -1.53 2.73 10.98
CA ALA A 67 -2.69 1.88 11.03
C ALA A 67 -3.33 1.78 9.64
N ILE A 68 -3.67 0.56 9.24
CA ILE A 68 -4.40 0.27 8.02
C ILE A 68 -5.83 -0.05 8.41
N LEU A 69 -6.76 0.73 7.89
CA LEU A 69 -8.15 0.72 8.32
C LEU A 69 -9.08 0.51 7.13
N ARG A 70 -10.20 -0.15 7.39
CA ARG A 70 -11.41 -0.05 6.56
C ARG A 70 -12.42 0.80 7.32
N LEU A 71 -13.17 1.61 6.59
CA LEU A 71 -14.17 2.48 7.17
C LEU A 71 -15.56 2.02 6.74
N ASP A 72 -16.57 2.38 7.53
CA ASP A 72 -17.96 2.27 7.08
C ASP A 72 -18.17 3.09 5.81
N PRO A 73 -19.12 2.71 4.92
CA PRO A 73 -19.29 3.31 3.59
C PRO A 73 -19.57 4.82 3.57
N ASP A 74 -20.09 5.38 4.67
CA ASP A 74 -20.38 6.81 4.83
C ASP A 74 -19.21 7.61 5.43
N LYS A 75 -18.05 6.95 5.68
CA LYS A 75 -16.87 7.53 6.30
C LYS A 75 -15.74 7.73 5.30
N THR A 76 -14.91 8.69 5.58
CA THR A 76 -13.78 9.11 4.74
C THR A 76 -12.51 9.30 5.56
N ALA A 77 -11.38 9.53 4.90
CA ALA A 77 -10.12 9.86 5.57
C ALA A 77 -10.25 11.10 6.50
N ARG A 78 -11.16 12.02 6.17
CA ARG A 78 -11.41 13.21 6.99
C ARG A 78 -12.00 12.86 8.37
N ASP A 79 -12.79 11.81 8.46
CA ASP A 79 -13.39 11.38 9.73
C ASP A 79 -12.32 10.78 10.68
N LEU A 80 -11.15 10.44 10.14
CA LEU A 80 -9.99 9.97 10.91
C LEU A 80 -9.16 11.11 11.51
N GLU A 81 -9.41 12.35 11.11
CA GLU A 81 -8.64 13.50 11.59
C GLU A 81 -8.72 13.62 13.12
N GLY A 82 -7.55 13.82 13.75
CA GLY A 82 -7.44 14.02 15.19
C GLY A 82 -7.54 12.75 16.05
N LEU A 83 -7.64 11.57 15.44
CA LEU A 83 -7.54 10.33 16.20
C LEU A 83 -6.11 10.16 16.72
N SER A 84 -5.98 9.83 18.00
CA SER A 84 -4.70 9.53 18.61
C SER A 84 -4.49 8.03 18.78
N PHE A 85 -3.25 7.63 18.95
CA PHE A 85 -2.87 6.25 19.19
C PHE A 85 -3.55 5.63 20.42
N ASP A 86 -3.70 6.44 21.47
CA ASP A 86 -4.27 6.05 22.75
C ASP A 86 -5.80 6.13 22.79
N ALA A 87 -6.43 6.68 21.75
CA ALA A 87 -7.87 6.78 21.68
C ALA A 87 -8.51 5.41 21.40
N PRO A 88 -9.65 5.10 22.00
CA PRO A 88 -10.39 3.90 21.63
C PRO A 88 -10.72 3.93 20.14
N GLN A 89 -10.52 2.79 19.48
CA GLN A 89 -10.83 2.67 18.06
C GLN A 89 -12.32 2.96 17.83
N PRO A 90 -12.67 3.89 16.91
CA PRO A 90 -14.05 4.19 16.61
C PRO A 90 -14.80 2.95 16.07
N PRO A 91 -16.06 2.74 16.44
CA PRO A 91 -16.83 1.54 16.05
C PRO A 91 -17.07 1.42 14.54
N TRP A 92 -16.95 2.52 13.80
CA TRP A 92 -17.08 2.57 12.33
C TRP A 92 -15.77 2.29 11.59
N THR A 93 -14.72 1.87 12.31
CA THR A 93 -13.44 1.46 11.72
C THR A 93 -13.18 -0.02 11.97
N LEU A 94 -12.63 -0.71 10.97
CA LEU A 94 -12.07 -2.05 11.11
C LEU A 94 -10.56 -1.96 10.88
N ARG A 95 -9.77 -2.33 11.89
CA ARG A 95 -8.31 -2.39 11.76
C ARG A 95 -7.91 -3.62 10.96
N VAL A 96 -7.30 -3.40 9.80
CA VAL A 96 -6.74 -4.45 8.94
C VAL A 96 -5.30 -4.78 9.35
N GLY A 97 -4.55 -3.77 9.75
CA GLY A 97 -3.17 -3.91 10.20
C GLY A 97 -2.72 -2.72 11.03
N PHE A 98 -1.64 -2.94 11.76
CA PHE A 98 -0.93 -1.89 12.47
C PHE A 98 0.56 -2.22 12.47
N TYR A 99 1.36 -1.24 12.10
CA TYR A 99 2.81 -1.37 12.00
C TYR A 99 3.48 -0.17 12.66
N GLU A 100 4.55 -0.44 13.36
CA GLU A 100 5.43 0.58 13.92
C GLU A 100 6.78 0.49 13.23
N PHE A 101 7.30 1.64 12.80
CA PHE A 101 8.56 1.73 12.07
C PHE A 101 9.50 2.69 12.79
N PRO A 102 10.82 2.40 12.81
CA PRO A 102 11.80 3.37 13.26
C PRO A 102 11.74 4.66 12.43
N SER A 103 11.90 5.79 13.07
CA SER A 103 12.03 7.09 12.40
C SER A 103 13.52 7.45 12.26
N ASP A 104 14.22 6.67 11.45
CA ASP A 104 15.67 6.72 11.31
C ASP A 104 16.13 7.24 9.93
N GLY A 105 15.18 7.74 9.13
CA GLY A 105 15.45 8.22 7.77
C GLY A 105 15.70 7.11 6.75
N THR A 106 15.47 5.84 7.12
CA THR A 106 15.56 4.72 6.19
C THR A 106 14.18 4.28 5.72
N SER A 107 14.13 3.61 4.56
CA SER A 107 12.91 3.03 4.04
C SER A 107 12.69 1.65 4.64
N HIS A 108 11.49 1.40 5.13
CA HIS A 108 11.06 0.11 5.67
C HIS A 108 9.94 -0.45 4.83
N SER A 109 9.87 -1.78 4.70
CA SER A 109 8.82 -2.40 3.91
C SER A 109 8.08 -3.50 4.66
N VAL A 110 6.80 -3.63 4.37
CA VAL A 110 5.94 -4.72 4.85
C VAL A 110 5.03 -5.19 3.72
N VAL A 111 4.69 -6.46 3.73
CA VAL A 111 3.76 -7.02 2.75
C VAL A 111 2.37 -7.10 3.38
N LEU A 112 1.42 -6.44 2.75
CA LEU A 112 0.01 -6.55 3.07
C LEU A 112 -0.56 -7.75 2.32
N ASN A 113 -1.01 -8.76 3.06
CA ASN A 113 -1.54 -9.98 2.46
C ASN A 113 -3.05 -9.87 2.25
N GLN A 114 -3.51 -10.23 1.04
CA GLN A 114 -4.93 -10.46 0.73
C GLN A 114 -5.87 -9.34 1.22
N VAL A 115 -5.57 -8.12 0.84
CA VAL A 115 -6.40 -6.96 1.22
C VAL A 115 -7.72 -6.99 0.46
N ASP A 116 -8.81 -6.77 1.18
CA ASP A 116 -10.17 -6.67 0.65
C ASP A 116 -10.78 -5.30 0.98
N GLY A 117 -11.55 -4.75 0.02
CA GLY A 117 -12.28 -3.48 0.14
C GLY A 117 -11.35 -2.26 0.25
N PRO A 118 -11.92 -1.05 0.18
CA PRO A 118 -11.12 0.16 0.24
C PRO A 118 -10.39 0.28 1.58
N ILE A 119 -9.09 0.62 1.50
CA ILE A 119 -8.25 0.81 2.68
C ILE A 119 -7.82 2.25 2.84
N TYR A 120 -7.62 2.62 4.08
CA TYR A 120 -7.14 3.93 4.51
C TYR A 120 -5.93 3.75 5.41
N PHE A 121 -5.02 4.72 5.34
CA PHE A 121 -3.84 4.74 6.19
C PHE A 121 -3.98 5.87 7.20
N LEU A 122 -3.83 5.55 8.46
CA LEU A 122 -3.76 6.52 9.55
C LEU A 122 -2.32 6.60 10.04
N CYS A 123 -1.72 7.75 9.81
CA CYS A 123 -0.33 8.05 10.15
C CYS A 123 -0.28 8.73 11.53
N MET A 124 0.55 8.19 12.41
CA MET A 124 0.65 8.64 13.80
C MET A 124 2.10 8.65 14.27
N THR A 125 2.38 9.51 15.22
CA THR A 125 3.53 9.36 16.12
C THR A 125 3.03 8.83 17.46
N PRO A 126 3.90 8.43 18.39
CA PRO A 126 3.47 8.01 19.74
C PRO A 126 2.61 9.03 20.48
N SER A 127 2.72 10.31 20.14
CA SER A 127 2.04 11.40 20.84
C SER A 127 1.02 12.17 20.02
N ALA A 128 0.95 11.96 18.68
CA ALA A 128 0.13 12.79 17.82
C ALA A 128 -0.37 12.10 16.54
N TYR A 129 -1.51 12.58 16.05
CA TYR A 129 -1.98 12.37 14.69
C TYR A 129 -1.10 13.16 13.70
N VAL A 130 -0.67 12.49 12.63
CA VAL A 130 0.13 13.10 11.56
C VAL A 130 -0.70 13.29 10.29
N GLY A 131 -1.57 12.35 9.97
CA GLY A 131 -2.42 12.45 8.80
C GLY A 131 -3.23 11.19 8.53
N ALA A 132 -4.19 11.30 7.63
CA ALA A 132 -4.93 10.16 7.09
C ALA A 132 -4.93 10.21 5.56
N LEU A 133 -4.74 9.07 4.94
CA LEU A 133 -4.60 8.90 3.51
C LEU A 133 -5.60 7.87 2.98
N GLY A 134 -5.94 7.95 1.73
CA GLY A 134 -6.85 7.04 1.06
C GLY A 134 -8.12 7.70 0.57
N PRO A 135 -9.06 6.95 0.00
CA PRO A 135 -9.01 5.49 -0.10
C PRO A 135 -7.97 4.99 -1.12
N VAL A 136 -7.50 3.77 -0.89
CA VAL A 136 -6.94 2.92 -1.94
C VAL A 136 -7.99 1.84 -2.21
N ASP A 137 -8.53 1.84 -3.41
CA ASP A 137 -9.58 0.92 -3.81
C ASP A 137 -9.01 -0.48 -4.06
N VAL A 138 -9.80 -1.50 -3.75
CA VAL A 138 -9.43 -2.91 -3.95
C VAL A 138 -10.44 -3.53 -4.89
N GLU A 139 -9.99 -3.99 -6.06
CA GLU A 139 -10.79 -4.53 -7.16
C GLU A 139 -10.39 -5.98 -7.54
#